data_91fefdb7cddeeb1724953a8530485235
#
_entry.id   91fefdb7cddeeb1724953a8530485235
#
_cell.length_a   1.000
_cell.length_b   1.000
_cell.length_c   1.000
_cell.angle_alpha   90.00
_cell.angle_beta   90.00
_cell.angle_gamma   90.00
#
_symmetry.space_group_name_H-M   'P 1'
#
loop_
_entity.id
_entity.type
_entity.pdbx_description
1 polymer ?
#
loop_
_entity_poly.entity_id
_entity_poly.type
_entity_poly.pdbx_seq_one_letter_code
_entity_poly.pdbx_strand_id
1 'polypeptide(L)'
;VDGCGSNDMFICAIGRAAWHSAGKKIGSMSTWINKPYSRGRLQLRTPHWQDEPEVELNMLSDHRDMERIKIAMRRVSELFEQSPLKAATRDAFSTNFNRRAQLVSAITSRNKFLTSIASALLEGPGFVRRAILRDVILGKSIHEVVRRGNEAIEDHVRRYVISIRHISCTCKMGSESDPLAVTAPDGRVYGVSGLRVADASLFPSVPRANTNIPTIMTAEKIADTIISKA
;
A
#
# COMPACT_ATOMS: atom_id res chain seq x y z
N VAL A 1 2.37 10.61 16.89
CA VAL A 1 1.41 9.74 17.60
C VAL A 1 2.19 8.99 18.68
N ASP A 2 1.69 9.00 19.88
CA ASP A 2 2.35 8.38 21.03
C ASP A 2 2.53 6.87 20.81
N GLY A 3 3.69 6.36 21.26
CA GLY A 3 4.07 4.96 21.07
C GLY A 3 4.45 4.56 19.64
N CYS A 4 4.49 5.50 18.69
CA CYS A 4 4.95 5.25 17.33
C CYS A 4 6.44 5.56 17.19
N GLY A 5 7.15 4.72 16.45
CA GLY A 5 8.58 4.92 16.20
C GLY A 5 8.83 5.98 15.10
N SER A 6 10.07 6.43 14.99
CA SER A 6 10.52 7.26 13.88
C SER A 6 10.52 6.49 12.55
N ASN A 7 10.38 7.20 11.43
CA ASN A 7 10.45 6.65 10.06
C ASN A 7 9.41 5.55 9.78
N ASP A 8 8.25 5.61 10.41
CA ASP A 8 7.19 4.62 10.25
C ASP A 8 6.11 5.01 9.23
N MET A 9 6.21 6.20 8.66
CA MET A 9 5.37 6.71 7.58
C MET A 9 6.19 7.01 6.33
N PHE A 10 5.57 6.87 5.17
CA PHE A 10 6.20 7.16 3.89
C PHE A 10 5.27 7.98 3.00
N ILE A 11 5.82 8.99 2.32
CA ILE A 11 5.14 9.75 1.28
C ILE A 11 5.97 9.64 0.00
N CYS A 12 5.36 9.20 -1.08
CA CYS A 12 5.98 9.03 -2.38
C CYS A 12 5.21 9.81 -3.45
N ALA A 13 5.95 10.57 -4.24
CA ALA A 13 5.42 11.23 -5.42
C ALA A 13 5.74 10.39 -6.67
N ILE A 14 4.71 10.10 -7.47
CA ILE A 14 4.82 9.37 -8.73
C ILE A 14 4.33 10.28 -9.84
N GLY A 15 5.18 10.62 -10.80
CA GLY A 15 4.87 11.57 -11.85
C GLY A 15 3.84 11.08 -12.88
N ARG A 16 3.55 9.79 -12.92
CA ARG A 16 2.60 9.18 -13.87
C ARG A 16 1.80 8.08 -13.18
N ALA A 17 0.48 8.26 -13.08
CA ALA A 17 -0.39 7.31 -12.39
C ALA A 17 -0.61 6.00 -13.16
N ALA A 18 -0.49 6.00 -14.50
CA ALA A 18 -0.66 4.82 -15.33
C ALA A 18 0.08 4.94 -16.67
N TRP A 19 0.18 3.80 -17.40
CA TRP A 19 0.85 3.69 -18.69
C TRP A 19 0.15 4.44 -19.84
N HIS A 20 -1.18 4.56 -19.79
CA HIS A 20 -2.02 5.15 -20.84
C HIS A 20 -2.00 6.68 -20.83
N SER A 21 -2.46 7.30 -21.94
CA SER A 21 -2.37 8.74 -22.18
C SER A 21 -2.93 9.60 -21.05
N ALA A 22 -4.12 9.28 -20.54
CA ALA A 22 -4.72 10.00 -19.41
C ALA A 22 -3.91 9.83 -18.13
N GLY A 23 -3.40 8.63 -17.86
CA GLY A 23 -2.57 8.35 -16.67
C GLY A 23 -1.23 9.09 -16.67
N LYS A 24 -0.70 9.42 -17.86
CA LYS A 24 0.52 10.24 -18.00
C LYS A 24 0.31 11.71 -17.64
N LYS A 25 -0.95 12.17 -17.57
CA LYS A 25 -1.33 13.53 -17.17
C LYS A 25 -1.69 13.66 -15.70
N ILE A 26 -1.70 12.52 -14.97
CA ILE A 26 -2.06 12.45 -13.57
C ILE A 26 -0.81 12.04 -12.79
N GLY A 27 -0.32 12.92 -11.94
CA GLY A 27 0.63 12.55 -10.90
C GLY A 27 -0.11 11.96 -9.69
N SER A 28 0.59 11.22 -8.87
CA SER A 28 0.06 10.63 -7.64
C SER A 28 0.98 10.95 -6.47
N MET A 29 0.41 11.28 -5.35
CA MET A 29 1.11 11.36 -4.08
C MET A 29 0.49 10.30 -3.16
N SER A 30 1.25 9.25 -2.91
CA SER A 30 0.82 8.11 -2.10
C SER A 30 1.43 8.19 -0.72
N THR A 31 0.64 7.86 0.29
CA THR A 31 1.11 7.77 1.67
C THR A 31 0.74 6.42 2.25
N TRP A 32 1.65 5.83 3.00
CA TRP A 32 1.40 4.57 3.69
C TRP A 32 2.17 4.47 5.00
N ILE A 33 1.75 3.50 5.80
CA ILE A 33 2.37 3.16 7.06
C ILE A 33 3.39 2.06 6.80
N ASN A 34 4.67 2.33 7.09
CA ASN A 34 5.73 1.34 6.96
C ASN A 34 5.64 0.25 8.04
N LYS A 35 5.23 0.62 9.25
CA LYS A 35 5.12 -0.31 10.37
C LYS A 35 3.76 -0.19 11.04
N PRO A 36 2.74 -0.92 10.52
CA PRO A 36 1.40 -0.91 11.12
C PRO A 36 1.40 -1.60 12.48
N TYR A 37 0.54 -1.12 13.38
CA TYR A 37 0.23 -1.76 14.65
C TYR A 37 -0.95 -2.74 14.53
N SER A 38 -1.84 -2.51 13.57
CA SER A 38 -2.89 -3.46 13.19
C SER A 38 -2.29 -4.81 12.81
N ARG A 39 -2.96 -5.88 13.19
CA ARG A 39 -2.54 -7.26 12.91
C ARG A 39 -3.66 -8.00 12.23
N GLY A 40 -3.31 -8.69 11.16
CA GLY A 40 -4.18 -9.63 10.47
C GLY A 40 -3.82 -11.07 10.79
N ARG A 41 -4.52 -11.99 10.16
CA ARG A 41 -4.22 -13.41 10.22
C ARG A 41 -4.42 -14.07 8.86
N LEU A 42 -3.78 -15.22 8.72
CA LEU A 42 -3.93 -16.11 7.59
C LEU A 42 -4.29 -17.49 8.14
N GLN A 43 -5.33 -18.11 7.57
CA GLN A 43 -5.77 -19.45 7.96
C GLN A 43 -6.00 -20.31 6.72
N LEU A 44 -5.63 -21.59 6.79
CA LEU A 44 -6.01 -22.54 5.76
C LEU A 44 -7.50 -22.87 5.92
N ARG A 45 -8.25 -22.86 4.83
CA ARG A 45 -9.66 -23.28 4.80
C ARG A 45 -9.79 -24.80 4.79
N THR A 46 -8.90 -25.45 4.08
CA THR A 46 -8.85 -26.91 3.90
C THR A 46 -7.40 -27.40 3.90
N PRO A 47 -7.15 -28.69 4.02
CA PRO A 47 -5.81 -29.25 3.86
C PRO A 47 -5.34 -29.35 2.39
N HIS A 48 -6.19 -29.01 1.43
CA HIS A 48 -5.84 -29.06 0.01
C HIS A 48 -5.07 -27.81 -0.39
N TRP A 49 -3.89 -27.99 -0.98
CA TRP A 49 -2.99 -26.91 -1.36
C TRP A 49 -3.52 -26.02 -2.48
N GLN A 50 -4.53 -26.49 -3.26
CA GLN A 50 -5.19 -25.72 -4.31
C GLN A 50 -6.16 -24.69 -3.78
N ASP A 51 -6.63 -24.87 -2.56
CA ASP A 51 -7.59 -23.95 -1.97
C ASP A 51 -6.87 -22.71 -1.42
N GLU A 52 -7.33 -21.55 -1.82
CA GLU A 52 -6.76 -20.30 -1.32
C GLU A 52 -7.02 -20.14 0.18
N PRO A 53 -6.00 -19.70 0.95
CA PRO A 53 -6.17 -19.43 2.37
C PRO A 53 -7.11 -18.25 2.59
N GLU A 54 -7.74 -18.23 3.74
CA GLU A 54 -8.45 -17.07 4.24
C GLU A 54 -7.47 -16.04 4.78
N VAL A 55 -7.52 -14.81 4.24
CA VAL A 55 -6.62 -13.72 4.62
C VAL A 55 -7.44 -12.56 5.19
N GLU A 56 -7.32 -12.32 6.47
CA GLU A 56 -7.86 -11.15 7.14
C GLU A 56 -6.75 -10.12 7.36
N LEU A 57 -6.77 -9.04 6.61
CA LEU A 57 -5.76 -7.97 6.75
C LEU A 57 -5.97 -7.14 8.01
N ASN A 58 -7.21 -7.04 8.50
CA ASN A 58 -7.61 -6.31 9.70
C ASN A 58 -7.01 -4.88 9.79
N MET A 59 -6.94 -4.21 8.62
CA MET A 59 -6.34 -2.87 8.51
C MET A 59 -7.10 -1.87 9.38
N LEU A 60 -6.36 -0.94 10.02
CA LEU A 60 -6.90 0.11 10.87
C LEU A 60 -7.62 -0.39 12.13
N SER A 61 -7.36 -1.60 12.57
CA SER A 61 -7.87 -2.13 13.85
C SER A 61 -7.19 -1.48 15.05
N ASP A 62 -5.96 -1.02 14.89
CA ASP A 62 -5.26 -0.21 15.88
C ASP A 62 -5.45 1.29 15.55
N HIS A 63 -5.93 2.07 16.50
CA HIS A 63 -6.24 3.50 16.33
C HIS A 63 -5.02 4.33 15.91
N ARG A 64 -3.81 3.93 16.33
CA ARG A 64 -2.55 4.63 15.96
C ARG A 64 -2.31 4.63 14.47
N ASP A 65 -2.76 3.60 13.76
CA ASP A 65 -2.65 3.52 12.31
C ASP A 65 -3.56 4.57 11.65
N MET A 66 -4.79 4.70 12.11
CA MET A 66 -5.71 5.72 11.63
C MET A 66 -5.18 7.13 11.90
N GLU A 67 -4.71 7.41 13.12
CA GLU A 67 -4.20 8.74 13.48
C GLU A 67 -3.01 9.15 12.59
N ARG A 68 -2.09 8.23 12.30
CA ARG A 68 -0.97 8.50 11.40
C ARG A 68 -1.41 8.79 9.98
N ILE A 69 -2.39 8.06 9.44
CA ILE A 69 -2.92 8.34 8.11
C ILE A 69 -3.64 9.69 8.08
N LYS A 70 -4.39 10.04 9.13
CA LYS A 70 -5.03 11.37 9.24
C LYS A 70 -4.01 12.50 9.20
N ILE A 71 -2.90 12.36 9.93
CA ILE A 71 -1.77 13.30 9.89
C ILE A 71 -1.18 13.38 8.47
N ALA A 72 -0.92 12.23 7.86
CA ALA A 72 -0.35 12.18 6.51
C ALA A 72 -1.27 12.85 5.46
N MET A 73 -2.57 12.62 5.53
CA MET A 73 -3.54 13.27 4.62
C MET A 73 -3.53 14.80 4.76
N ARG A 74 -3.44 15.32 5.99
CA ARG A 74 -3.30 16.77 6.20
C ARG A 74 -2.00 17.28 5.61
N ARG A 75 -0.88 16.60 5.87
CA ARG A 75 0.43 16.97 5.30
C ARG A 75 0.44 16.95 3.77
N VAL A 76 -0.17 15.94 3.14
CA VAL A 76 -0.33 15.90 1.68
C VAL A 76 -1.18 17.08 1.18
N SER A 77 -2.29 17.39 1.87
CA SER A 77 -3.11 18.57 1.54
C SER A 77 -2.31 19.86 1.65
N GLU A 78 -1.54 20.06 2.71
CA GLU A 78 -0.65 21.23 2.91
C GLU A 78 0.42 21.31 1.82
N LEU A 79 1.03 20.18 1.43
CA LEU A 79 2.05 20.14 0.38
C LEU A 79 1.51 20.61 -0.97
N PHE A 80 0.26 20.27 -1.33
CA PHE A 80 -0.37 20.76 -2.56
C PHE A 80 -0.63 22.26 -2.56
N GLU A 81 -0.64 22.92 -1.40
CA GLU A 81 -0.73 24.38 -1.29
C GLU A 81 0.63 25.10 -1.36
N GLN A 82 1.74 24.37 -1.26
CA GLN A 82 3.09 24.95 -1.38
C GLN A 82 3.38 25.38 -2.82
N SER A 83 4.06 26.54 -2.96
CA SER A 83 4.26 27.22 -4.23
C SER A 83 4.74 26.33 -5.40
N PRO A 84 5.79 25.51 -5.28
CA PRO A 84 6.24 24.68 -6.40
C PRO A 84 5.19 23.66 -6.85
N LEU A 85 4.53 22.98 -5.90
CA LEU A 85 3.56 21.95 -6.20
C LEU A 85 2.23 22.52 -6.67
N LYS A 86 1.79 23.62 -6.08
CA LYS A 86 0.60 24.37 -6.48
C LYS A 86 0.70 24.88 -7.91
N ALA A 87 1.88 25.35 -8.33
CA ALA A 87 2.11 25.78 -9.70
C ALA A 87 2.13 24.62 -10.71
N ALA A 88 2.58 23.44 -10.28
CA ALA A 88 2.68 22.24 -11.12
C ALA A 88 1.36 21.45 -11.21
N THR A 89 0.41 21.69 -10.32
CA THR A 89 -0.85 20.93 -10.23
C THR A 89 -2.06 21.82 -10.49
N ARG A 90 -3.12 21.25 -11.07
CA ARG A 90 -4.36 21.98 -11.36
C ARG A 90 -5.48 21.64 -10.39
N ASP A 91 -5.71 20.34 -10.16
CA ASP A 91 -6.78 19.86 -9.29
C ASP A 91 -6.23 18.68 -8.47
N ALA A 92 -6.09 18.86 -7.16
CA ALA A 92 -5.71 17.80 -6.23
C ALA A 92 -6.96 17.04 -5.77
N PHE A 93 -6.98 15.74 -6.02
CA PHE A 93 -8.10 14.88 -5.68
C PHE A 93 -7.62 13.57 -5.06
N SER A 94 -8.43 13.02 -4.16
CA SER A 94 -8.16 11.70 -3.61
C SER A 94 -8.52 10.62 -4.63
N THR A 95 -7.65 9.65 -4.81
CA THR A 95 -7.90 8.53 -5.71
C THR A 95 -8.53 7.36 -4.96
N ASN A 96 -9.35 6.61 -5.67
CA ASN A 96 -9.71 5.27 -5.28
C ASN A 96 -9.39 4.32 -6.46
N PHE A 97 -8.89 3.13 -6.15
CA PHE A 97 -8.71 2.07 -7.15
C PHE A 97 -10.02 1.36 -7.41
N ASN A 98 -11.04 2.12 -7.86
CA ASN A 98 -12.33 1.56 -8.17
C ASN A 98 -12.28 0.65 -9.41
N ARG A 99 -13.32 -0.14 -9.61
CA ARG A 99 -13.43 -1.08 -10.73
C ARG A 99 -13.28 -0.38 -12.10
N ARG A 100 -13.70 0.88 -12.24
CA ARG A 100 -13.56 1.65 -13.48
C ARG A 100 -12.09 1.93 -13.79
N ALA A 101 -11.32 2.38 -12.79
CA ALA A 101 -9.88 2.61 -12.93
C ALA A 101 -9.15 1.31 -13.29
N GLN A 102 -9.52 0.19 -12.68
CA GLN A 102 -8.95 -1.13 -13.01
C GLN A 102 -9.26 -1.54 -14.47
N LEU A 103 -10.51 -1.38 -14.93
CA LEU A 103 -10.90 -1.72 -16.31
C LEU A 103 -10.16 -0.88 -17.36
N VAL A 104 -9.94 0.42 -17.08
CA VAL A 104 -9.19 1.30 -18.02
C VAL A 104 -7.69 1.00 -17.99
N SER A 105 -7.18 0.40 -16.93
CA SER A 105 -5.76 0.04 -16.79
C SER A 105 -5.36 -1.18 -17.62
N ALA A 106 -6.30 -1.99 -18.10
CA ALA A 106 -6.00 -3.14 -18.96
C ALA A 106 -5.41 -2.67 -20.32
N ILE A 107 -4.33 -3.34 -20.74
CA ILE A 107 -3.60 -2.99 -21.98
C ILE A 107 -4.36 -3.53 -23.18
N THR A 108 -5.30 -2.73 -23.70
CA THR A 108 -6.09 -3.03 -24.89
C THR A 108 -6.11 -1.85 -25.86
N SER A 109 -6.30 -2.10 -27.16
CA SER A 109 -6.42 -1.04 -28.17
C SER A 109 -7.61 -0.11 -27.88
N ARG A 110 -8.72 -0.66 -27.39
CA ARG A 110 -9.89 0.09 -26.95
C ARG A 110 -9.54 1.08 -25.82
N ASN A 111 -8.85 0.62 -24.79
CA ASN A 111 -8.46 1.47 -23.66
C ASN A 111 -7.43 2.51 -24.07
N LYS A 112 -6.51 2.16 -24.97
CA LYS A 112 -5.57 3.12 -25.55
C LYS A 112 -6.30 4.27 -26.25
N PHE A 113 -7.32 3.98 -27.04
CA PHE A 113 -8.13 4.99 -27.73
C PHE A 113 -8.97 5.83 -26.75
N LEU A 114 -9.73 5.19 -25.86
CA LEU A 114 -10.57 5.87 -24.87
C LEU A 114 -9.76 6.78 -23.95
N THR A 115 -8.60 6.32 -23.50
CA THR A 115 -7.74 7.12 -22.61
C THR A 115 -7.02 8.25 -23.34
N SER A 116 -6.87 8.17 -24.68
CA SER A 116 -6.38 9.29 -25.49
C SER A 116 -7.40 10.41 -25.56
N ILE A 117 -8.68 10.08 -25.75
CA ILE A 117 -9.77 11.06 -25.69
C ILE A 117 -9.85 11.67 -24.29
N ALA A 118 -9.82 10.84 -23.24
CA ALA A 118 -9.83 11.33 -21.86
C ALA A 118 -8.63 12.27 -21.56
N SER A 119 -7.46 11.97 -22.12
CA SER A 119 -6.27 12.82 -22.01
C SER A 119 -6.48 14.21 -22.60
N ALA A 120 -7.06 14.28 -23.78
CA ALA A 120 -7.38 15.56 -24.45
C ALA A 120 -8.40 16.37 -23.63
N LEU A 121 -9.44 15.71 -23.10
CA LEU A 121 -10.44 16.35 -22.24
C LEU A 121 -9.87 16.85 -20.92
N LEU A 122 -8.89 16.14 -20.34
CA LEU A 122 -8.19 16.58 -19.12
C LEU A 122 -7.33 17.84 -19.34
N GLU A 123 -6.88 18.10 -20.57
CA GLU A 123 -6.17 19.32 -20.94
C GLU A 123 -7.11 20.48 -21.30
N GLY A 124 -8.38 20.18 -21.51
CA GLY A 124 -9.42 21.15 -21.87
C GLY A 124 -9.82 22.10 -20.72
N PRO A 125 -10.96 22.80 -20.89
CA PRO A 125 -11.46 23.75 -19.92
C PRO A 125 -11.61 23.14 -18.51
N GLY A 126 -11.35 23.95 -17.46
CA GLY A 126 -11.35 23.46 -16.08
C GLY A 126 -12.66 22.81 -15.62
N PHE A 127 -13.80 23.26 -16.14
CA PHE A 127 -15.10 22.64 -15.80
C PHE A 127 -15.23 21.21 -16.35
N VAL A 128 -14.74 20.95 -17.57
CA VAL A 128 -14.74 19.61 -18.19
C VAL A 128 -13.84 18.68 -17.38
N ARG A 129 -12.64 19.14 -17.06
CA ARG A 129 -11.69 18.38 -16.25
C ARG A 129 -12.28 18.01 -14.89
N ARG A 130 -12.86 18.98 -14.17
CA ARG A 130 -13.50 18.75 -12.87
C ARG A 130 -14.68 17.78 -12.96
N ALA A 131 -15.48 17.84 -14.02
CA ALA A 131 -16.55 16.88 -14.25
C ALA A 131 -16.02 15.46 -14.43
N ILE A 132 -14.94 15.27 -15.20
CA ILE A 132 -14.30 13.96 -15.38
C ILE A 132 -13.75 13.45 -14.04
N LEU A 133 -13.06 14.28 -13.26
CA LEU A 133 -12.53 13.89 -11.96
C LEU A 133 -13.63 13.48 -11.00
N ARG A 134 -14.74 14.23 -10.95
CA ARG A 134 -15.87 13.95 -10.08
C ARG A 134 -16.66 12.71 -10.51
N ASP A 135 -17.03 12.62 -11.79
CA ASP A 135 -18.06 11.67 -12.26
C ASP A 135 -17.48 10.37 -12.84
N VAL A 136 -16.26 10.41 -13.36
CA VAL A 136 -15.59 9.24 -13.96
C VAL A 136 -14.59 8.63 -12.98
N ILE A 137 -13.73 9.45 -12.38
CA ILE A 137 -12.69 9.00 -11.44
C ILE A 137 -13.27 8.86 -10.03
N LEU A 138 -14.39 9.54 -9.73
CA LEU A 138 -15.02 9.60 -8.41
C LEU A 138 -14.08 10.15 -7.32
N GLY A 139 -13.16 11.00 -7.74
CA GLY A 139 -12.21 11.64 -6.83
C GLY A 139 -12.86 12.81 -6.09
N LYS A 140 -12.70 12.84 -4.78
CA LYS A 140 -13.04 14.02 -3.97
C LYS A 140 -11.82 14.93 -3.83
N SER A 141 -12.03 16.23 -3.76
CA SER A 141 -10.94 17.15 -3.43
C SER A 141 -10.35 16.78 -2.06
N ILE A 142 -9.04 16.55 -2.01
CA ILE A 142 -8.36 16.27 -0.75
C ILE A 142 -8.50 17.41 0.25
N HIS A 143 -8.45 18.66 -0.24
CA HIS A 143 -8.65 19.84 0.59
C HIS A 143 -10.06 19.90 1.19
N GLU A 144 -11.07 19.49 0.44
CA GLU A 144 -12.44 19.42 0.95
C GLU A 144 -12.58 18.35 2.04
N VAL A 145 -12.02 17.18 1.84
CA VAL A 145 -12.05 16.10 2.84
C VAL A 145 -11.35 16.54 4.13
N VAL A 146 -10.17 17.14 4.02
CA VAL A 146 -9.40 17.61 5.17
C VAL A 146 -10.10 18.74 5.92
N ARG A 147 -10.72 19.70 5.19
CA ARG A 147 -11.44 20.83 5.78
C ARG A 147 -12.70 20.43 6.55
N ARG A 148 -13.34 19.31 6.16
CA ARG A 148 -14.52 18.78 6.87
C ARG A 148 -14.17 18.14 8.22
N GLY A 149 -12.89 17.98 8.55
CA GLY A 149 -12.42 17.52 9.85
C GLY A 149 -12.15 16.03 9.96
N ASN A 150 -11.91 15.59 11.19
CA ASN A 150 -11.44 14.24 11.50
C ASN A 150 -12.38 13.13 11.02
N GLU A 151 -13.68 13.27 11.24
CA GLU A 151 -14.67 12.27 10.85
C GLU A 151 -14.70 12.06 9.33
N ALA A 152 -14.64 13.15 8.56
CA ALA A 152 -14.64 13.06 7.10
C ALA A 152 -13.35 12.39 6.56
N ILE A 153 -12.21 12.65 7.21
CA ILE A 153 -10.95 11.97 6.87
C ILE A 153 -11.05 10.48 7.21
N GLU A 154 -11.54 10.14 8.39
CA GLU A 154 -11.68 8.76 8.85
C GLU A 154 -12.63 7.96 7.95
N ASP A 155 -13.80 8.49 7.63
CA ASP A 155 -14.74 7.90 6.68
C ASP A 155 -14.10 7.67 5.31
N HIS A 156 -13.33 8.67 4.84
CA HIS A 156 -12.63 8.57 3.58
C HIS A 156 -11.57 7.46 3.61
N VAL A 157 -10.75 7.43 4.66
CA VAL A 157 -9.70 6.42 4.83
C VAL A 157 -10.30 5.02 4.93
N ARG A 158 -11.30 4.80 5.76
CA ARG A 158 -11.96 3.47 5.91
C ARG A 158 -12.54 2.96 4.60
N ARG A 159 -13.03 3.87 3.76
CA ARG A 159 -13.64 3.52 2.47
C ARG A 159 -12.63 3.20 1.38
N TYR A 160 -11.44 3.82 1.42
CA TYR A 160 -10.51 3.80 0.30
C TYR A 160 -9.11 3.27 0.64
N VAL A 161 -8.84 2.93 1.90
CA VAL A 161 -7.57 2.30 2.27
C VAL A 161 -7.41 0.96 1.56
N ILE A 162 -6.21 0.73 1.07
CA ILE A 162 -5.85 -0.54 0.43
C ILE A 162 -4.52 -1.04 1.00
N SER A 163 -4.32 -2.35 0.94
CA SER A 163 -3.02 -2.94 1.21
C SER A 163 -2.04 -2.62 0.09
N ILE A 164 -0.80 -2.27 0.44
CA ILE A 164 0.32 -2.17 -0.51
C ILE A 164 0.91 -3.55 -0.87
N ARG A 165 0.26 -4.64 -0.45
CA ARG A 165 0.62 -6.04 -0.75
C ARG A 165 2.00 -6.46 -0.22
N HIS A 166 2.41 -5.92 0.90
CA HIS A 166 3.63 -6.30 1.62
C HIS A 166 3.32 -7.20 2.82
N ILE A 167 2.56 -8.27 2.58
CA ILE A 167 2.21 -9.26 3.59
C ILE A 167 3.48 -9.95 4.06
N SER A 168 3.66 -10.05 5.38
CA SER A 168 4.88 -10.55 6.00
C SER A 168 4.59 -11.08 7.41
N CYS A 169 5.57 -11.71 8.05
CA CYS A 169 5.52 -12.16 9.45
C CYS A 169 4.57 -13.34 9.73
N THR A 170 4.08 -14.07 8.74
CA THR A 170 3.15 -15.20 8.93
C THR A 170 3.84 -16.49 9.36
N CYS A 171 5.17 -16.61 9.13
CA CYS A 171 6.02 -17.69 9.62
C CYS A 171 7.18 -17.11 10.46
N LYS A 172 6.85 -16.23 11.38
CA LYS A 172 7.76 -15.39 12.15
C LYS A 172 8.93 -16.20 12.72
N MET A 173 10.17 -15.71 12.48
CA MET A 173 11.34 -16.24 13.17
C MET A 173 11.42 -15.76 14.61
N GLY A 174 11.92 -16.59 15.48
CA GLY A 174 12.12 -16.24 16.91
C GLY A 174 12.83 -17.34 17.68
N SER A 175 12.88 -17.21 18.98
CA SER A 175 13.35 -18.27 19.88
C SER A 175 12.33 -19.41 19.93
N GLU A 176 12.77 -20.63 20.12
CA GLU A 176 11.90 -21.78 20.32
C GLU A 176 10.98 -21.63 21.55
N SER A 177 11.36 -20.77 22.49
CA SER A 177 10.52 -20.42 23.63
C SER A 177 9.42 -19.39 23.33
N ASP A 178 9.44 -18.75 22.14
CA ASP A 178 8.38 -17.84 21.71
C ASP A 178 7.23 -18.65 21.09
N PRO A 179 6.05 -18.70 21.73
CA PRO A 179 4.92 -19.49 21.22
C PRO A 179 4.38 -19.03 19.86
N LEU A 180 4.78 -17.84 19.40
CA LEU A 180 4.42 -17.30 18.10
C LEU A 180 5.51 -17.51 17.03
N ALA A 181 6.67 -18.03 17.41
CA ALA A 181 7.72 -18.35 16.46
C ALA A 181 7.42 -19.65 15.72
N VAL A 182 7.46 -19.57 14.38
CA VAL A 182 7.31 -20.72 13.49
C VAL A 182 8.67 -21.24 13.07
N THR A 183 9.66 -20.37 12.96
CA THR A 183 10.99 -20.72 12.47
C THR A 183 12.10 -20.22 13.40
N ALA A 184 13.23 -20.93 13.37
CA ALA A 184 14.49 -20.47 13.90
C ALA A 184 15.07 -19.31 13.03
N PRO A 185 16.07 -18.54 13.53
CA PRO A 185 16.69 -17.46 12.76
C PRO A 185 17.39 -17.91 11.47
N ASP A 186 17.71 -19.19 11.31
CA ASP A 186 18.25 -19.80 10.09
C ASP A 186 17.17 -20.36 9.15
N GLY A 187 15.91 -20.03 9.39
CA GLY A 187 14.75 -20.38 8.58
C GLY A 187 14.21 -21.78 8.80
N ARG A 188 14.83 -22.62 9.65
CA ARG A 188 14.30 -23.98 9.93
C ARG A 188 12.96 -23.89 10.64
N VAL A 189 11.98 -24.65 10.13
CA VAL A 189 10.66 -24.73 10.75
C VAL A 189 10.74 -25.60 12.02
N TYR A 190 10.24 -25.08 13.12
CA TYR A 190 10.20 -25.85 14.38
C TYR A 190 9.28 -27.05 14.26
N GLY A 191 9.73 -28.19 14.81
CA GLY A 191 8.99 -29.45 14.80
C GLY A 191 8.94 -30.16 13.44
N VAL A 192 9.54 -29.62 12.37
CA VAL A 192 9.57 -30.25 11.04
C VAL A 192 11.01 -30.39 10.55
N SER A 193 11.43 -31.63 10.26
CA SER A 193 12.76 -31.88 9.75
C SER A 193 12.86 -31.60 8.26
N GLY A 194 13.98 -30.99 7.82
CA GLY A 194 14.27 -30.74 6.40
C GLY A 194 13.52 -29.57 5.75
N LEU A 195 12.68 -28.82 6.48
CA LEU A 195 11.91 -27.70 5.95
C LEU A 195 12.48 -26.35 6.42
N ARG A 196 12.59 -25.41 5.48
CA ARG A 196 12.96 -24.02 5.75
C ARG A 196 12.03 -23.05 5.06
N VAL A 197 11.89 -21.87 5.64
CA VAL A 197 11.24 -20.70 5.05
C VAL A 197 12.30 -19.65 4.76
N ALA A 198 12.25 -19.02 3.57
CA ALA A 198 13.24 -18.03 3.14
C ALA A 198 12.58 -16.83 2.39
N ASP A 199 11.43 -16.41 2.84
CA ASP A 199 10.69 -15.28 2.27
C ASP A 199 10.26 -14.25 3.34
N ALA A 200 9.45 -13.25 2.97
CA ALA A 200 9.01 -12.20 3.90
C ALA A 200 8.17 -12.70 5.08
N SER A 201 7.62 -13.91 5.02
CA SER A 201 6.85 -14.49 6.14
C SER A 201 7.70 -14.73 7.39
N LEU A 202 9.02 -14.90 7.21
CA LEU A 202 10.01 -15.08 8.26
C LEU A 202 10.20 -13.86 9.17
N PHE A 203 9.90 -12.65 8.71
CA PHE A 203 10.25 -11.45 9.47
C PHE A 203 9.64 -11.47 10.86
N PRO A 204 10.42 -11.15 11.91
CA PRO A 204 9.90 -11.06 13.27
C PRO A 204 8.95 -9.86 13.45
N SER A 205 9.09 -8.85 12.60
CA SER A 205 8.17 -7.72 12.47
C SER A 205 8.31 -7.06 11.11
N VAL A 206 7.25 -6.40 10.62
CA VAL A 206 7.26 -5.67 9.34
C VAL A 206 8.43 -4.68 9.31
N PRO A 207 9.32 -4.71 8.28
CA PRO A 207 10.39 -3.74 8.15
C PRO A 207 9.84 -2.35 7.81
N ARG A 208 10.58 -1.28 8.17
CA ARG A 208 10.24 0.10 7.79
C ARG A 208 10.68 0.43 6.36
N ALA A 209 10.45 -0.50 5.45
CA ALA A 209 10.85 -0.41 4.04
C ALA A 209 9.94 -1.30 3.18
N ASN A 210 10.02 -1.12 1.86
CA ASN A 210 9.48 -2.10 0.93
C ASN A 210 10.13 -3.46 1.17
N THR A 211 9.33 -4.53 1.15
CA THR A 211 9.78 -5.87 1.60
C THR A 211 10.72 -6.57 0.63
N ASN A 212 10.83 -6.15 -0.64
CA ASN A 212 11.62 -6.85 -1.66
C ASN A 212 13.09 -7.01 -1.27
N ILE A 213 13.81 -5.92 -1.03
CA ILE A 213 15.24 -5.96 -0.69
C ILE A 213 15.49 -6.68 0.65
N PRO A 214 14.74 -6.40 1.74
CA PRO A 214 14.87 -7.17 2.97
C PRO A 214 14.64 -8.68 2.78
N THR A 215 13.71 -9.08 1.92
CA THR A 215 13.44 -10.49 1.63
C THR A 215 14.63 -11.16 0.93
N ILE A 216 15.18 -10.53 -0.11
CA ILE A 216 16.36 -11.02 -0.81
C ILE A 216 17.54 -11.15 0.17
N MET A 217 17.82 -10.12 0.95
CA MET A 217 18.91 -10.13 1.95
C MET A 217 18.74 -11.30 2.95
N THR A 218 17.52 -11.55 3.42
CA THR A 218 17.25 -12.63 4.36
C THR A 218 17.43 -13.99 3.70
N ALA A 219 16.96 -14.16 2.46
CA ALA A 219 17.10 -15.41 1.71
C ALA A 219 18.57 -15.74 1.42
N GLU A 220 19.37 -14.76 1.00
CA GLU A 220 20.82 -14.91 0.80
C GLU A 220 21.53 -15.34 2.09
N LYS A 221 21.20 -14.71 3.22
CA LYS A 221 21.76 -15.10 4.52
C LYS A 221 21.42 -16.55 4.92
N ILE A 222 20.21 -16.98 4.61
CA ILE A 222 19.79 -18.39 4.87
C ILE A 222 20.56 -19.33 3.93
N ALA A 223 20.71 -18.97 2.65
CA ALA A 223 21.49 -19.77 1.70
C ALA A 223 22.93 -19.95 2.16
N ASP A 224 23.60 -18.88 2.58
CA ASP A 224 24.95 -18.94 3.15
C ASP A 224 25.04 -19.89 4.36
N THR A 225 24.01 -19.85 5.22
CA THR A 225 23.95 -20.74 6.39
C THR A 225 23.78 -22.22 6.00
N ILE A 226 23.09 -22.51 4.91
CA ILE A 226 22.93 -23.87 4.38
C ILE A 226 24.27 -24.35 3.81
N ILE A 227 24.90 -23.55 2.97
CA ILE A 227 26.17 -23.89 2.31
C ILE A 227 27.27 -24.12 3.34
N SER A 228 27.37 -23.27 4.37
CA SER A 228 28.39 -23.35 5.41
C SER A 228 28.25 -24.55 6.34
N LYS A 229 27.10 -25.22 6.35
CA LYS A 229 26.80 -26.40 7.19
C LYS A 229 26.69 -27.70 6.40
N ALA A 230 26.79 -27.62 5.07
CA ALA A 230 26.81 -28.79 4.18
C ALA A 230 28.24 -29.35 4.04
#